data_d8881685ad9909e907fab84c78326096
#
_entry.id   d8881685ad9909e907fab84c78326096
#
_cell.length_a   1.000
_cell.length_b   1.000
_cell.length_c   1.000
_cell.angle_alpha   90.00
_cell.angle_beta   90.00
_cell.angle_gamma   90.00
#
_symmetry.space_group_name_H-M   'P 1'
#
loop_
_entity.id
_entity.type
_entity.pdbx_description
1 polymer ?
#
loop_
_entity_poly.entity_id
_entity_poly.type
_entity_poly.pdbx_seq_one_letter_code
_entity_poly.pdbx_strand_id
1 'polypeptide(L)'
;MKTDTTITDIVVKDVRFPTSRTMDGSDAMNPDPDYSAAYVILKTDHPDGLEGHGLTFTIGRGNELCVAAIESLAPLVKGKTLESFTQNMGEFWKMITGDSQLRWLGPEKGVIHLATGAVVNAVWDLYAKKEGKPLWQLLADMSPEELISCIDFTYITDAVTPEEGLALLKKNESSKQERIQYLKENGYPAYTTSAGWLGYSDDKMRRLCQEAKAEGFKHIKIKVGSDLKDDMRRAGIIREEIGEDLKLMMDANQKWDVDEAISCMAELKKYNPWWIEEPTSPDDILGHARIAKAVAPIKVATGEHCQNRVMFKQLMQAGAIEVCQIDSCRVGGVNEILAILLMAAKFEIPVCPHAGGVGLCEYVQHLSMFDFIAVSGSLEDRIIEYVDHLHEHFFDPVVIKNGAYMPPSMAGYSITMKPKSLADYSFPNGMVWEDDRKTNS
;
A
#
# COMPACT_ATOMS: atom_id res chain seq x y z
N MET A 1 -35.63 -11.93 2.43
CA MET A 1 -35.29 -10.49 2.44
C MET A 1 -33.86 -10.42 2.93
N LYS A 2 -32.92 -9.77 2.19
CA LYS A 2 -31.62 -9.44 2.76
C LYS A 2 -31.90 -8.48 3.93
N THR A 3 -31.59 -8.88 5.14
CA THR A 3 -31.69 -7.99 6.31
C THR A 3 -30.53 -7.00 6.26
N ASP A 4 -30.80 -5.74 6.52
CA ASP A 4 -29.77 -4.72 6.65
C ASP A 4 -28.78 -5.12 7.75
N THR A 5 -27.52 -4.79 7.57
CA THR A 5 -26.44 -5.11 8.52
C THR A 5 -26.03 -3.83 9.23
N THR A 6 -26.37 -3.70 10.51
CA THR A 6 -26.03 -2.51 11.31
C THR A 6 -24.64 -2.65 11.92
N ILE A 7 -23.82 -1.62 11.80
CA ILE A 7 -22.54 -1.52 12.52
C ILE A 7 -22.85 -1.10 13.97
N THR A 8 -22.75 -2.05 14.88
CA THR A 8 -23.14 -1.87 16.28
C THR A 8 -22.05 -1.26 17.13
N ASP A 9 -20.77 -1.52 16.79
CA ASP A 9 -19.63 -1.00 17.53
C ASP A 9 -18.38 -0.91 16.65
N ILE A 10 -17.42 -0.10 17.09
CA ILE A 10 -16.09 0.03 16.50
C ILE A 10 -15.05 -0.22 17.58
N VAL A 11 -14.26 -1.26 17.42
CA VAL A 11 -13.15 -1.59 18.32
C VAL A 11 -11.85 -1.20 17.65
N VAL A 12 -11.02 -0.42 18.34
CA VAL A 12 -9.72 0.01 17.82
C VAL A 12 -8.62 -0.58 18.71
N LYS A 13 -7.53 -1.04 18.09
CA LYS A 13 -6.39 -1.64 18.79
C LYS A 13 -5.09 -1.04 18.30
N ASP A 14 -4.20 -0.75 19.25
CA ASP A 14 -2.80 -0.46 18.97
C ASP A 14 -2.03 -1.78 18.92
N VAL A 15 -1.64 -2.22 17.72
CA VAL A 15 -0.92 -3.48 17.51
C VAL A 15 0.47 -3.15 16.99
N ARG A 16 1.52 -3.60 17.70
CA ARG A 16 2.91 -3.31 17.33
C ARG A 16 3.76 -4.57 17.32
N PHE A 17 4.58 -4.71 16.28
CA PHE A 17 5.52 -5.80 16.08
C PHE A 17 6.93 -5.27 16.25
N PRO A 18 7.76 -5.82 17.14
CA PRO A 18 9.09 -5.29 17.46
C PRO A 18 10.14 -5.63 16.39
N THR A 19 9.91 -5.18 15.15
CA THR A 19 10.79 -5.45 14.00
C THR A 19 12.14 -4.75 14.13
N SER A 20 12.23 -3.68 14.94
CA SER A 20 13.49 -3.04 15.29
C SER A 20 14.53 -3.98 15.92
N ARG A 21 14.07 -5.04 16.62
CA ARG A 21 14.96 -6.03 17.26
C ARG A 21 15.76 -6.87 16.26
N THR A 22 15.27 -7.01 15.03
CA THR A 22 15.89 -7.78 13.93
C THR A 22 16.35 -6.89 12.76
N MET A 23 16.13 -5.57 12.89
CA MET A 23 16.40 -4.56 11.86
C MET A 23 15.61 -4.77 10.54
N ASP A 24 14.54 -5.57 10.57
CA ASP A 24 13.68 -5.74 9.41
C ASP A 24 12.90 -4.44 9.16
N GLY A 25 12.92 -3.96 7.92
CA GLY A 25 12.36 -2.66 7.55
C GLY A 25 13.27 -1.45 7.80
N SER A 26 14.52 -1.64 8.26
CA SER A 26 15.46 -0.54 8.48
C SER A 26 15.89 0.14 7.19
N ASP A 27 15.82 1.47 7.17
CA ASP A 27 16.20 2.32 6.04
C ASP A 27 17.00 3.55 6.51
N ALA A 28 17.39 4.41 5.56
CA ALA A 28 18.24 5.58 5.87
C ALA A 28 17.55 6.66 6.69
N MET A 29 16.22 6.71 6.69
CA MET A 29 15.42 7.68 7.44
C MET A 29 14.89 7.06 8.74
N ASN A 30 14.55 5.76 8.71
CA ASN A 30 13.92 5.01 9.80
C ASN A 30 14.80 3.82 10.19
N PRO A 31 15.81 4.00 11.08
CA PRO A 31 16.77 2.93 11.40
C PRO A 31 16.21 1.86 12.35
N ASP A 32 15.14 2.15 13.08
CA ASP A 32 14.58 1.31 14.16
C ASP A 32 13.04 1.18 14.11
N PRO A 33 12.43 0.78 12.97
CA PRO A 33 10.99 0.71 12.86
C PRO A 33 10.42 -0.46 13.66
N ASP A 34 9.31 -0.22 14.37
CA ASP A 34 8.43 -1.25 14.90
C ASP A 34 7.14 -1.26 14.07
N TYR A 35 7.02 -2.18 13.11
CA TYR A 35 5.87 -2.24 12.23
C TYR A 35 4.58 -2.36 13.02
N SER A 36 3.66 -1.44 12.80
CA SER A 36 2.50 -1.26 13.66
C SER A 36 1.23 -1.03 12.85
N ALA A 37 0.11 -1.39 13.46
CA ALA A 37 -1.21 -1.19 12.91
C ALA A 37 -2.11 -0.51 13.93
N ALA A 38 -2.68 0.66 13.58
CA ALA A 38 -3.89 1.12 14.23
C ALA A 38 -5.05 0.32 13.59
N TYR A 39 -5.49 -0.72 14.31
CA TYR A 39 -6.33 -1.78 13.77
C TYR A 39 -7.79 -1.57 14.15
N VAL A 40 -8.69 -1.63 13.16
CA VAL A 40 -10.14 -1.39 13.29
C VAL A 40 -10.91 -2.68 13.13
N ILE A 41 -11.90 -2.88 14.00
CA ILE A 41 -12.91 -3.94 13.89
C ILE A 41 -14.29 -3.30 13.94
N LEU A 42 -15.04 -3.39 12.86
CA LEU A 42 -16.45 -3.02 12.79
C LEU A 42 -17.28 -4.22 13.24
N LYS A 43 -17.92 -4.12 14.40
CA LYS A 43 -18.86 -5.13 14.91
C LYS A 43 -20.24 -4.90 14.29
N THR A 44 -20.95 -5.98 13.97
CA THR A 44 -22.29 -5.88 13.38
C THR A 44 -23.33 -6.72 14.11
N ASP A 45 -24.60 -6.50 13.80
CA ASP A 45 -25.74 -7.32 14.22
C ASP A 45 -26.07 -8.46 13.21
N HIS A 46 -25.19 -8.69 12.21
CA HIS A 46 -25.39 -9.75 11.24
C HIS A 46 -25.43 -11.13 11.94
N PRO A 47 -26.44 -12.00 11.64
CA PRO A 47 -26.62 -13.26 12.35
C PRO A 47 -25.43 -14.22 12.26
N ASP A 48 -24.63 -14.13 11.20
CA ASP A 48 -23.42 -14.94 11.02
C ASP A 48 -22.17 -14.31 11.71
N GLY A 49 -22.35 -13.23 12.47
CA GLY A 49 -21.27 -12.56 13.20
C GLY A 49 -20.24 -11.89 12.25
N LEU A 50 -20.68 -11.39 11.10
CA LEU A 50 -19.78 -10.70 10.16
C LEU A 50 -19.16 -9.47 10.81
N GLU A 51 -17.86 -9.32 10.63
CA GLU A 51 -17.08 -8.18 11.11
C GLU A 51 -16.25 -7.60 9.96
N GLY A 52 -16.18 -6.26 9.88
CA GLY A 52 -15.28 -5.57 8.97
C GLY A 52 -13.95 -5.27 9.65
N HIS A 53 -12.85 -5.55 8.98
CA HIS A 53 -11.51 -5.31 9.50
C HIS A 53 -10.77 -4.32 8.62
N GLY A 54 -10.00 -3.42 9.25
CA GLY A 54 -9.16 -2.46 8.57
C GLY A 54 -7.98 -2.05 9.43
N LEU A 55 -7.00 -1.43 8.82
CA LEU A 55 -5.87 -0.85 9.54
C LEU A 55 -5.29 0.35 8.79
N THR A 56 -4.56 1.17 9.53
CA THR A 56 -3.51 2.01 8.94
C THR A 56 -2.16 1.59 9.49
N PHE A 57 -1.16 1.61 8.60
CA PHE A 57 0.21 1.22 8.91
C PHE A 57 0.98 2.39 9.50
N THR A 58 1.76 2.12 10.56
CA THR A 58 2.77 3.02 11.13
C THR A 58 4.02 2.21 11.52
N ILE A 59 5.04 2.89 12.00
CA ILE A 59 6.33 2.27 12.35
C ILE A 59 6.67 2.41 13.84
N GLY A 60 5.67 2.45 14.71
CA GLY A 60 5.85 2.46 16.18
C GLY A 60 5.23 3.68 16.85
N ARG A 61 6.09 4.55 17.39
CA ARG A 61 5.63 5.77 18.09
C ARG A 61 4.73 6.61 17.19
N GLY A 62 3.59 7.06 17.73
CA GLY A 62 2.54 7.78 17.01
C GLY A 62 1.39 6.89 16.54
N ASN A 63 1.49 5.56 16.64
CA ASN A 63 0.38 4.67 16.32
C ASN A 63 -0.85 4.96 17.20
N GLU A 64 -0.63 5.31 18.47
CA GLU A 64 -1.66 5.77 19.41
C GLU A 64 -2.43 7.02 18.93
N LEU A 65 -1.80 7.88 18.13
CA LEU A 65 -2.48 9.05 17.55
C LEU A 65 -3.45 8.61 16.44
N CYS A 66 -3.09 7.61 15.66
CA CYS A 66 -3.99 7.02 14.67
C CYS A 66 -5.18 6.32 15.35
N VAL A 67 -4.94 5.60 16.45
CA VAL A 67 -6.01 4.99 17.27
C VAL A 67 -7.00 6.05 17.73
N ALA A 68 -6.54 7.13 18.36
CA ALA A 68 -7.40 8.22 18.82
C ALA A 68 -8.16 8.90 17.67
N ALA A 69 -7.53 9.06 16.51
CA ALA A 69 -8.17 9.61 15.33
C ALA A 69 -9.29 8.70 14.78
N ILE A 70 -9.06 7.38 14.75
CA ILE A 70 -10.09 6.39 14.37
C ILE A 70 -11.27 6.45 15.34
N GLU A 71 -11.03 6.51 16.65
CA GLU A 71 -12.07 6.68 17.66
C GLU A 71 -12.90 7.96 17.45
N SER A 72 -12.26 9.03 16.99
CA SER A 72 -12.94 10.29 16.64
C SER A 72 -13.85 10.17 15.41
N LEU A 73 -13.57 9.25 14.49
CA LEU A 73 -14.40 8.96 13.32
C LEU A 73 -15.55 7.97 13.64
N ALA A 74 -15.45 7.21 14.73
CA ALA A 74 -16.41 6.18 15.08
C ALA A 74 -17.89 6.64 15.09
N PRO A 75 -18.24 7.85 15.59
CA PRO A 75 -19.61 8.33 15.58
C PRO A 75 -20.22 8.49 14.18
N LEU A 76 -19.40 8.66 13.14
CA LEU A 76 -19.85 8.80 11.75
C LEU A 76 -20.34 7.46 11.16
N VAL A 77 -19.90 6.34 11.73
CA VAL A 77 -20.12 4.99 11.17
C VAL A 77 -21.00 4.14 12.11
N LYS A 78 -20.81 4.24 13.44
CA LYS A 78 -21.56 3.47 14.42
C LYS A 78 -23.06 3.79 14.38
N GLY A 79 -23.88 2.74 14.39
CA GLY A 79 -25.34 2.82 14.30
C GLY A 79 -25.87 2.99 12.86
N LYS A 80 -25.01 3.03 11.86
CA LYS A 80 -25.39 3.03 10.45
C LYS A 80 -25.42 1.62 9.88
N THR A 81 -26.18 1.42 8.81
CA THR A 81 -26.21 0.14 8.10
C THR A 81 -25.15 0.13 7.00
N LEU A 82 -24.55 -1.03 6.76
CA LEU A 82 -23.62 -1.23 5.65
C LEU A 82 -24.26 -0.81 4.32
N GLU A 83 -25.54 -1.15 4.13
CA GLU A 83 -26.32 -0.85 2.93
C GLU A 83 -26.43 0.65 2.67
N SER A 84 -26.52 1.45 3.73
CA SER A 84 -26.54 2.92 3.59
C SER A 84 -25.25 3.49 3.01
N PHE A 85 -24.14 2.77 3.15
CA PHE A 85 -22.85 3.13 2.57
C PHE A 85 -22.69 2.55 1.17
N THR A 86 -22.99 1.25 0.99
CA THR A 86 -22.77 0.54 -0.28
C THR A 86 -23.72 0.97 -1.40
N GLN A 87 -24.85 1.61 -1.09
CA GLN A 87 -25.72 2.25 -2.09
C GLN A 87 -25.01 3.39 -2.83
N ASN A 88 -24.07 4.09 -2.17
CA ASN A 88 -23.24 5.13 -2.77
C ASN A 88 -21.94 5.29 -1.98
N MET A 89 -20.92 4.51 -2.33
CA MET A 89 -19.63 4.53 -1.67
C MET A 89 -18.90 5.88 -1.81
N GLY A 90 -19.14 6.62 -2.89
CA GLY A 90 -18.58 7.97 -3.07
C GLY A 90 -19.15 8.97 -2.07
N GLU A 91 -20.47 8.94 -1.80
CA GLU A 91 -21.08 9.79 -0.79
C GLU A 91 -20.66 9.38 0.64
N PHE A 92 -20.50 8.07 0.89
CA PHE A 92 -19.91 7.61 2.15
C PHE A 92 -18.50 8.20 2.35
N TRP A 93 -17.66 8.14 1.31
CA TRP A 93 -16.30 8.69 1.37
C TRP A 93 -16.29 10.21 1.60
N LYS A 94 -17.14 10.97 0.89
CA LYS A 94 -17.31 12.40 1.13
C LYS A 94 -17.79 12.70 2.54
N MET A 95 -18.69 11.91 3.09
CA MET A 95 -19.21 12.10 4.44
C MET A 95 -18.09 11.93 5.49
N ILE A 96 -17.28 10.86 5.38
CA ILE A 96 -16.23 10.57 6.37
C ILE A 96 -15.02 11.50 6.25
N THR A 97 -14.69 11.97 5.04
CA THR A 97 -13.61 12.95 4.82
C THR A 97 -14.07 14.40 5.02
N GLY A 98 -15.38 14.64 4.98
CA GLY A 98 -15.99 15.96 4.93
C GLY A 98 -16.43 16.53 6.28
N ASP A 99 -16.21 15.84 7.42
CA ASP A 99 -16.57 16.39 8.73
C ASP A 99 -15.95 17.77 8.93
N SER A 100 -16.80 18.78 9.23
CA SER A 100 -16.43 20.20 9.22
C SER A 100 -15.37 20.58 10.26
N GLN A 101 -15.27 19.81 11.36
CA GLN A 101 -14.31 20.06 12.43
C GLN A 101 -13.03 19.22 12.25
N LEU A 102 -13.17 17.94 11.93
CA LEU A 102 -12.02 17.05 11.70
C LEU A 102 -11.18 17.46 10.48
N ARG A 103 -11.80 18.05 9.45
CA ARG A 103 -11.06 18.60 8.31
C ARG A 103 -10.05 19.69 8.68
N TRP A 104 -10.25 20.40 9.78
CA TRP A 104 -9.30 21.41 10.24
C TRP A 104 -7.97 20.81 10.72
N LEU A 105 -7.98 19.56 11.17
CA LEU A 105 -6.76 18.84 11.59
C LEU A 105 -5.84 18.46 10.43
N GLY A 106 -6.36 18.48 9.22
CA GLY A 106 -5.63 18.18 8.01
C GLY A 106 -6.60 17.67 6.95
N PRO A 107 -7.02 18.49 5.98
CA PRO A 107 -7.95 18.05 4.96
C PRO A 107 -7.24 17.03 4.07
N GLU A 108 -7.74 15.79 4.09
CA GLU A 108 -7.27 14.70 3.26
C GLU A 108 -5.74 14.46 3.35
N LYS A 109 -5.17 14.61 4.56
CA LYS A 109 -3.74 14.31 4.83
C LYS A 109 -3.47 14.08 6.31
N GLY A 110 -2.29 13.51 6.61
CA GLY A 110 -1.81 13.28 7.97
C GLY A 110 -2.62 12.25 8.73
N VAL A 111 -2.51 12.28 10.06
CA VAL A 111 -3.10 11.27 10.96
C VAL A 111 -4.59 11.06 10.74
N ILE A 112 -5.36 12.14 10.53
CA ILE A 112 -6.81 12.02 10.31
C ILE A 112 -7.14 11.30 9.01
N HIS A 113 -6.33 11.46 7.97
CA HIS A 113 -6.57 10.77 6.70
C HIS A 113 -6.14 9.30 6.74
N LEU A 114 -5.04 8.99 7.45
CA LEU A 114 -4.65 7.61 7.76
C LEU A 114 -5.78 6.87 8.51
N ALA A 115 -6.36 7.51 9.52
CA ALA A 115 -7.50 6.98 10.27
C ALA A 115 -8.73 6.77 9.38
N THR A 116 -9.01 7.74 8.49
CA THR A 116 -10.09 7.64 7.50
C THR A 116 -9.88 6.41 6.60
N GLY A 117 -8.66 6.22 6.07
CA GLY A 117 -8.31 5.06 5.24
C GLY A 117 -8.57 3.74 5.96
N ALA A 118 -8.21 3.63 7.24
CA ALA A 118 -8.45 2.43 8.03
C ALA A 118 -9.94 2.10 8.16
N VAL A 119 -10.79 3.11 8.44
CA VAL A 119 -12.24 2.93 8.57
C VAL A 119 -12.89 2.61 7.22
N VAL A 120 -12.50 3.31 6.15
CA VAL A 120 -13.00 3.06 4.79
C VAL A 120 -12.65 1.64 4.35
N ASN A 121 -11.41 1.20 4.57
CA ASN A 121 -10.98 -0.16 4.24
C ASN A 121 -11.74 -1.22 5.05
N ALA A 122 -12.06 -0.95 6.33
CA ALA A 122 -12.89 -1.85 7.14
C ALA A 122 -14.33 -1.97 6.60
N VAL A 123 -14.91 -0.90 6.07
CA VAL A 123 -16.23 -0.94 5.40
C VAL A 123 -16.16 -1.76 4.10
N TRP A 124 -15.11 -1.60 3.30
CA TRP A 124 -14.92 -2.41 2.11
C TRP A 124 -14.70 -3.90 2.42
N ASP A 125 -13.95 -4.22 3.47
CA ASP A 125 -13.77 -5.59 3.94
C ASP A 125 -15.11 -6.22 4.35
N LEU A 126 -15.93 -5.49 5.12
CA LEU A 126 -17.27 -5.94 5.51
C LEU A 126 -18.18 -6.14 4.29
N TYR A 127 -18.12 -5.21 3.33
CA TYR A 127 -18.89 -5.34 2.09
C TYR A 127 -18.49 -6.58 1.29
N ALA A 128 -17.19 -6.79 1.09
CA ALA A 128 -16.68 -7.95 0.38
C ALA A 128 -17.06 -9.28 1.08
N LYS A 129 -16.97 -9.33 2.41
CA LYS A 129 -17.42 -10.48 3.21
C LYS A 129 -18.91 -10.74 3.08
N LYS A 130 -19.74 -9.70 3.11
CA LYS A 130 -21.20 -9.85 2.93
C LYS A 130 -21.57 -10.37 1.55
N GLU A 131 -20.85 -9.98 0.51
CA GLU A 131 -21.05 -10.49 -0.86
C GLU A 131 -20.34 -11.84 -1.12
N GLY A 132 -19.62 -12.38 -0.12
CA GLY A 132 -18.94 -13.67 -0.19
C GLY A 132 -17.78 -13.68 -1.21
N LYS A 133 -17.14 -12.54 -1.44
CA LYS A 133 -16.09 -12.36 -2.46
C LYS A 133 -14.82 -11.76 -1.86
N PRO A 134 -13.62 -12.11 -2.37
CA PRO A 134 -12.44 -11.30 -2.13
C PRO A 134 -12.60 -9.92 -2.78
N LEU A 135 -12.01 -8.88 -2.19
CA LEU A 135 -12.24 -7.51 -2.63
C LEU A 135 -11.89 -7.28 -4.11
N TRP A 136 -10.79 -7.87 -4.61
CA TRP A 136 -10.44 -7.74 -6.02
C TRP A 136 -11.54 -8.21 -6.96
N GLN A 137 -12.22 -9.31 -6.58
CA GLN A 137 -13.33 -9.86 -7.37
C GLN A 137 -14.58 -9.01 -7.22
N LEU A 138 -14.89 -8.54 -6.00
CA LEU A 138 -16.01 -7.62 -5.79
C LEU A 138 -15.89 -6.39 -6.69
N LEU A 139 -14.71 -5.75 -6.71
CA LEU A 139 -14.43 -4.59 -7.57
C LEU A 139 -14.48 -4.94 -9.06
N ALA A 140 -13.95 -6.09 -9.47
CA ALA A 140 -13.97 -6.53 -10.86
C ALA A 140 -15.39 -6.87 -11.37
N ASP A 141 -16.28 -7.31 -10.48
CA ASP A 141 -17.67 -7.64 -10.80
C ASP A 141 -18.58 -6.39 -10.86
N MET A 142 -18.15 -5.26 -10.29
CA MET A 142 -18.86 -3.99 -10.42
C MET A 142 -18.88 -3.51 -11.87
N SER A 143 -19.99 -2.91 -12.29
CA SER A 143 -20.05 -2.19 -13.57
C SER A 143 -19.14 -0.96 -13.57
N PRO A 144 -18.69 -0.49 -14.74
CA PRO A 144 -17.95 0.76 -14.84
C PRO A 144 -18.66 1.95 -14.18
N GLU A 145 -19.98 2.03 -14.29
CA GLU A 145 -20.79 3.08 -13.67
C GLU A 145 -20.78 3.00 -12.13
N GLU A 146 -20.88 1.82 -11.56
CA GLU A 146 -20.76 1.60 -10.11
C GLU A 146 -19.38 1.99 -9.60
N LEU A 147 -18.31 1.60 -10.30
CA LEU A 147 -16.92 1.97 -9.94
C LEU A 147 -16.73 3.50 -9.96
N ILE A 148 -17.23 4.19 -10.99
CA ILE A 148 -17.17 5.66 -11.06
C ILE A 148 -17.96 6.31 -9.91
N SER A 149 -19.07 5.73 -9.49
CA SER A 149 -19.86 6.25 -8.36
C SER A 149 -19.14 6.13 -7.01
N CYS A 150 -18.14 5.26 -6.92
CA CYS A 150 -17.31 5.14 -5.71
C CYS A 150 -16.29 6.28 -5.55
N ILE A 151 -16.04 7.08 -6.59
CA ILE A 151 -14.94 8.04 -6.64
C ILE A 151 -15.44 9.48 -6.40
N ASP A 152 -14.75 10.20 -5.54
CA ASP A 152 -14.88 11.65 -5.46
C ASP A 152 -13.87 12.32 -6.41
N PHE A 153 -14.38 12.87 -7.50
CA PHE A 153 -13.59 13.58 -8.52
C PHE A 153 -13.25 15.03 -8.15
N THR A 154 -13.67 15.50 -6.97
CA THR A 154 -13.34 16.85 -6.51
C THR A 154 -11.81 17.04 -6.49
N TYR A 155 -11.34 18.14 -7.06
CA TYR A 155 -9.92 18.54 -7.18
C TYR A 155 -9.07 17.74 -8.18
N ILE A 156 -9.64 16.80 -8.96
CA ILE A 156 -8.88 16.01 -9.94
C ILE A 156 -9.48 16.03 -11.36
N THR A 157 -10.57 16.78 -11.59
CA THR A 157 -11.23 16.83 -12.90
C THR A 157 -10.38 17.43 -14.02
N ASP A 158 -9.33 18.17 -13.68
CA ASP A 158 -8.30 18.66 -14.61
C ASP A 158 -7.25 17.59 -14.99
N ALA A 159 -7.25 16.44 -14.29
CA ALA A 159 -6.43 15.28 -14.61
C ALA A 159 -7.25 14.14 -15.20
N VAL A 160 -8.39 13.80 -14.59
CA VAL A 160 -9.31 12.77 -15.09
C VAL A 160 -10.74 13.17 -14.75
N THR A 161 -11.64 13.20 -15.76
CA THR A 161 -13.07 13.42 -15.54
C THR A 161 -13.81 12.10 -15.31
N PRO A 162 -15.03 12.11 -14.73
CA PRO A 162 -15.85 10.91 -14.61
C PRO A 162 -16.07 10.20 -15.96
N GLU A 163 -16.29 10.96 -17.04
CA GLU A 163 -16.51 10.43 -18.39
C GLU A 163 -15.27 9.74 -18.95
N GLU A 164 -14.09 10.32 -18.74
CA GLU A 164 -12.81 9.72 -19.14
C GLU A 164 -12.52 8.45 -18.33
N GLY A 165 -12.75 8.46 -17.02
CA GLY A 165 -12.64 7.29 -16.15
C GLY A 165 -13.59 6.17 -16.59
N LEU A 166 -14.84 6.52 -16.90
CA LEU A 166 -15.83 5.57 -17.41
C LEU A 166 -15.38 4.94 -18.75
N ALA A 167 -14.83 5.74 -19.65
CA ALA A 167 -14.32 5.25 -20.93
C ALA A 167 -13.14 4.29 -20.77
N LEU A 168 -12.20 4.58 -19.84
CA LEU A 168 -11.08 3.69 -19.50
C LEU A 168 -11.59 2.32 -19.01
N LEU A 169 -12.53 2.32 -18.07
CA LEU A 169 -13.12 1.08 -17.54
C LEU A 169 -13.87 0.26 -18.61
N LYS A 170 -14.68 0.93 -19.43
CA LYS A 170 -15.43 0.28 -20.53
C LYS A 170 -14.53 -0.34 -21.59
N LYS A 171 -13.36 0.25 -21.87
CA LYS A 171 -12.38 -0.29 -22.82
C LYS A 171 -11.91 -1.70 -22.44
N ASN A 172 -11.81 -1.98 -21.16
CA ASN A 172 -11.28 -3.24 -20.63
C ASN A 172 -12.36 -4.28 -20.29
N GLU A 173 -13.65 -3.93 -20.41
CA GLU A 173 -14.79 -4.75 -19.94
C GLU A 173 -14.84 -6.13 -20.62
N SER A 174 -14.70 -6.17 -21.95
CA SER A 174 -14.90 -7.40 -22.74
C SER A 174 -13.87 -8.50 -22.48
N SER A 175 -12.67 -8.15 -21.96
CA SER A 175 -11.55 -9.09 -21.72
C SER A 175 -11.24 -9.31 -20.23
N LYS A 176 -12.10 -8.85 -19.31
CA LYS A 176 -11.94 -9.06 -17.86
C LYS A 176 -11.75 -10.55 -17.50
N GLN A 177 -12.56 -11.43 -18.08
CA GLN A 177 -12.52 -12.86 -17.75
C GLN A 177 -11.21 -13.53 -18.19
N GLU A 178 -10.63 -13.11 -19.30
CA GLU A 178 -9.33 -13.61 -19.76
C GLU A 178 -8.23 -13.22 -18.76
N ARG A 179 -8.24 -11.97 -18.25
CA ARG A 179 -7.27 -11.49 -17.25
C ARG A 179 -7.47 -12.15 -15.89
N ILE A 180 -8.72 -12.40 -15.48
CA ILE A 180 -9.01 -13.16 -14.26
C ILE A 180 -8.44 -14.58 -14.37
N GLN A 181 -8.65 -15.24 -15.50
CA GLN A 181 -8.10 -16.59 -15.73
C GLN A 181 -6.57 -16.57 -15.73
N TYR A 182 -5.97 -15.59 -16.40
CA TYR A 182 -4.52 -15.41 -16.39
C TYR A 182 -3.96 -15.30 -14.97
N LEU A 183 -4.56 -14.46 -14.11
CA LEU A 183 -4.13 -14.30 -12.71
C LEU A 183 -4.24 -15.60 -11.90
N LYS A 184 -5.31 -16.37 -12.09
CA LYS A 184 -5.50 -17.65 -11.42
C LYS A 184 -4.42 -18.68 -11.78
N GLU A 185 -3.92 -18.63 -13.01
CA GLU A 185 -2.91 -19.56 -13.52
C GLU A 185 -1.48 -19.08 -13.22
N ASN A 186 -1.21 -17.78 -13.35
CA ASN A 186 0.14 -17.22 -13.37
C ASN A 186 0.44 -16.31 -12.18
N GLY A 187 -0.57 -15.79 -11.48
CA GLY A 187 -0.41 -14.77 -10.46
C GLY A 187 -0.08 -13.38 -11.02
N TYR A 188 0.15 -12.44 -10.12
CA TYR A 188 0.60 -11.07 -10.43
C TYR A 188 2.08 -10.91 -10.07
N PRO A 189 2.94 -10.39 -10.95
CA PRO A 189 4.39 -10.30 -10.71
C PRO A 189 4.74 -9.54 -9.44
N ALA A 190 5.75 -10.02 -8.71
CA ALA A 190 6.24 -9.42 -7.48
C ALA A 190 7.71 -9.01 -7.57
N TYR A 191 8.12 -8.08 -6.69
CA TYR A 191 9.51 -7.83 -6.37
C TYR A 191 9.74 -7.96 -4.87
N THR A 192 10.99 -8.18 -4.45
CA THR A 192 11.33 -8.27 -3.04
C THR A 192 12.31 -7.19 -2.62
N THR A 193 12.10 -6.67 -1.40
CA THR A 193 13.04 -5.76 -0.71
C THR A 193 13.82 -6.49 0.37
N SER A 194 13.45 -7.73 0.71
CA SER A 194 14.01 -8.49 1.84
C SER A 194 15.53 -8.69 1.77
N ALA A 195 16.13 -8.70 0.59
CA ALA A 195 17.59 -8.79 0.44
C ALA A 195 18.33 -7.44 0.65
N GLY A 196 17.61 -6.32 0.68
CA GLY A 196 18.17 -4.98 0.54
C GLY A 196 18.07 -4.05 1.75
N TRP A 197 17.62 -4.52 2.93
CA TRP A 197 17.55 -3.69 4.13
C TRP A 197 18.93 -3.19 4.57
N LEU A 198 18.96 -2.02 5.26
CA LEU A 198 20.21 -1.51 5.84
C LEU A 198 20.66 -2.35 7.05
N GLY A 199 21.96 -2.39 7.27
CA GLY A 199 22.56 -3.09 8.40
C GLY A 199 22.80 -4.59 8.21
N TYR A 200 22.40 -5.17 7.06
CA TYR A 200 22.67 -6.57 6.75
C TYR A 200 24.14 -6.79 6.38
N SER A 201 24.69 -7.95 6.80
CA SER A 201 26.03 -8.39 6.38
C SER A 201 26.04 -8.79 4.89
N ASP A 202 27.23 -8.75 4.29
CA ASP A 202 27.41 -9.15 2.89
C ASP A 202 26.95 -10.57 2.63
N ASP A 203 27.24 -11.51 3.54
CA ASP A 203 26.83 -12.92 3.43
C ASP A 203 25.30 -13.04 3.50
N LYS A 204 24.63 -12.26 4.39
CA LYS A 204 23.17 -12.26 4.47
C LYS A 204 22.55 -11.73 3.16
N MET A 205 23.08 -10.63 2.62
CA MET A 205 22.59 -10.07 1.35
C MET A 205 22.76 -11.05 0.19
N ARG A 206 23.94 -11.68 0.05
CA ARG A 206 24.20 -12.68 -1.00
C ARG A 206 23.23 -13.86 -0.89
N ARG A 207 23.07 -14.43 0.31
CA ARG A 207 22.14 -15.53 0.56
C ARG A 207 20.71 -15.16 0.18
N LEU A 208 20.21 -14.01 0.65
CA LEU A 208 18.84 -13.57 0.35
C LEU A 208 18.61 -13.28 -1.15
N CYS A 209 19.61 -12.77 -1.87
CA CYS A 209 19.53 -12.64 -3.33
C CYS A 209 19.42 -14.01 -4.03
N GLN A 210 20.16 -15.02 -3.56
CA GLN A 210 20.11 -16.36 -4.13
C GLN A 210 18.76 -17.04 -3.83
N GLU A 211 18.25 -16.87 -2.62
CA GLU A 211 16.92 -17.36 -2.20
C GLU A 211 15.83 -16.71 -3.07
N ALA A 212 15.83 -15.39 -3.23
CA ALA A 212 14.88 -14.67 -4.08
C ALA A 212 14.91 -15.14 -5.55
N LYS A 213 16.10 -15.38 -6.10
CA LYS A 213 16.24 -15.97 -7.46
C LYS A 213 15.63 -17.37 -7.54
N ALA A 214 15.89 -18.22 -6.53
CA ALA A 214 15.35 -19.58 -6.47
C ALA A 214 13.82 -19.59 -6.35
N GLU A 215 13.23 -18.60 -5.68
CA GLU A 215 11.79 -18.37 -5.56
C GLU A 215 11.15 -17.73 -6.82
N GLY A 216 11.97 -17.37 -7.82
CA GLY A 216 11.50 -16.87 -9.11
C GLY A 216 11.35 -15.35 -9.20
N PHE A 217 11.79 -14.58 -8.20
CA PHE A 217 11.79 -13.11 -8.29
C PHE A 217 12.75 -12.63 -9.38
N LYS A 218 12.28 -11.67 -10.17
CA LYS A 218 13.07 -11.04 -11.25
C LYS A 218 13.43 -9.60 -10.95
N HIS A 219 13.01 -9.07 -9.82
CA HIS A 219 13.19 -7.70 -9.42
C HIS A 219 13.57 -7.66 -7.93
N ILE A 220 14.64 -6.97 -7.59
CA ILE A 220 15.14 -6.82 -6.23
C ILE A 220 15.38 -5.34 -5.95
N LYS A 221 14.86 -4.86 -4.81
CA LYS A 221 15.04 -3.48 -4.35
C LYS A 221 16.03 -3.43 -3.18
N ILE A 222 16.87 -2.40 -3.16
CA ILE A 222 17.79 -2.13 -2.04
C ILE A 222 17.54 -0.74 -1.46
N LYS A 223 17.74 -0.61 -0.17
CA LYS A 223 17.75 0.68 0.52
C LYS A 223 19.11 1.35 0.31
N VAL A 224 19.08 2.66 -0.01
CA VAL A 224 20.26 3.52 -0.22
C VAL A 224 20.06 4.83 0.57
N GLY A 225 21.04 5.73 0.55
CA GLY A 225 20.91 7.07 1.11
C GLY A 225 21.58 7.28 2.47
N SER A 226 22.11 6.23 3.11
CA SER A 226 22.81 6.36 4.38
C SER A 226 24.28 6.80 4.20
N ASP A 227 25.02 6.11 3.35
CA ASP A 227 26.40 6.40 2.96
C ASP A 227 26.65 5.95 1.54
N LEU A 228 27.00 6.88 0.64
CA LEU A 228 27.16 6.60 -0.79
C LEU A 228 28.20 5.51 -1.08
N LYS A 229 29.29 5.43 -0.32
CA LYS A 229 30.32 4.39 -0.53
C LYS A 229 29.82 3.02 -0.16
N ASP A 230 29.06 2.93 0.93
CA ASP A 230 28.41 1.69 1.35
C ASP A 230 27.28 1.31 0.38
N ASP A 231 26.49 2.26 -0.06
CA ASP A 231 25.45 2.05 -1.07
C ASP A 231 26.02 1.48 -2.37
N MET A 232 27.15 2.03 -2.85
CA MET A 232 27.87 1.53 -4.01
C MET A 232 28.40 0.11 -3.79
N ARG A 233 28.97 -0.19 -2.61
CA ARG A 233 29.47 -1.52 -2.25
C ARG A 233 28.31 -2.54 -2.26
N ARG A 234 27.22 -2.21 -1.58
CA ARG A 234 26.03 -3.08 -1.46
C ARG A 234 25.35 -3.30 -2.83
N ALA A 235 25.20 -2.23 -3.61
CA ALA A 235 24.69 -2.33 -4.98
C ALA A 235 25.56 -3.22 -5.86
N GLY A 236 26.89 -3.14 -5.69
CA GLY A 236 27.84 -4.01 -6.37
C GLY A 236 27.66 -5.49 -6.02
N ILE A 237 27.54 -5.81 -4.72
CA ILE A 237 27.27 -7.18 -4.24
C ILE A 237 25.98 -7.72 -4.83
N ILE A 238 24.89 -6.95 -4.74
CA ILE A 238 23.59 -7.40 -5.24
C ILE A 238 23.62 -7.58 -6.76
N ARG A 239 24.21 -6.64 -7.51
CA ARG A 239 24.35 -6.77 -8.97
C ARG A 239 25.18 -7.99 -9.37
N GLU A 240 26.24 -8.29 -8.62
CA GLU A 240 27.03 -9.53 -8.82
C GLU A 240 26.18 -10.79 -8.65
N GLU A 241 25.34 -10.85 -7.60
CA GLU A 241 24.49 -12.02 -7.32
C GLU A 241 23.31 -12.16 -8.30
N ILE A 242 22.65 -11.06 -8.67
CA ILE A 242 21.46 -11.13 -9.53
C ILE A 242 21.79 -11.14 -11.02
N GLY A 243 23.01 -10.74 -11.43
CA GLY A 243 23.40 -10.61 -12.83
C GLY A 243 22.72 -9.42 -13.51
N GLU A 244 22.86 -9.30 -14.83
CA GLU A 244 22.26 -8.22 -15.63
C GLU A 244 20.81 -8.50 -16.05
N ASP A 245 20.37 -9.75 -15.98
CA ASP A 245 19.04 -10.17 -16.44
C ASP A 245 17.92 -9.75 -15.46
N LEU A 246 18.25 -9.61 -14.17
CA LEU A 246 17.28 -9.19 -13.15
C LEU A 246 17.36 -7.68 -12.96
N LYS A 247 16.19 -7.06 -12.72
CA LYS A 247 16.09 -5.64 -12.44
C LYS A 247 16.49 -5.33 -11.01
N LEU A 248 17.33 -4.34 -10.81
CA LEU A 248 17.67 -3.75 -9.52
C LEU A 248 16.90 -2.45 -9.36
N MET A 249 16.27 -2.22 -8.21
CA MET A 249 15.67 -0.96 -7.83
C MET A 249 16.36 -0.40 -6.58
N MET A 250 16.35 0.92 -6.45
CA MET A 250 16.96 1.62 -5.32
C MET A 250 15.91 2.50 -4.65
N ASP A 251 15.98 2.59 -3.31
CA ASP A 251 15.05 3.38 -2.51
C ASP A 251 15.84 4.19 -1.49
N ALA A 252 15.75 5.51 -1.59
CA ALA A 252 16.46 6.45 -0.73
C ALA A 252 15.63 6.93 0.48
N ASN A 253 14.36 6.55 0.56
CA ASN A 253 13.46 6.91 1.66
C ASN A 253 13.56 8.39 2.05
N GLN A 254 13.47 9.28 1.03
CA GLN A 254 13.42 10.75 1.19
C GLN A 254 14.69 11.38 1.78
N LYS A 255 15.82 10.68 1.75
CA LYS A 255 17.02 11.07 2.47
C LYS A 255 17.74 12.27 1.89
N TRP A 256 17.66 12.46 0.57
CA TRP A 256 18.50 13.43 -0.15
C TRP A 256 17.77 14.74 -0.46
N ASP A 257 18.53 15.82 -0.53
CA ASP A 257 18.12 17.01 -1.25
C ASP A 257 18.20 16.76 -2.77
N VAL A 258 17.55 17.60 -3.57
CA VAL A 258 17.43 17.44 -5.03
C VAL A 258 18.81 17.31 -5.72
N ASP A 259 19.76 18.20 -5.41
CA ASP A 259 21.09 18.18 -6.03
C ASP A 259 21.92 16.98 -5.52
N GLU A 260 21.74 16.57 -4.28
CA GLU A 260 22.35 15.38 -3.70
C GLU A 260 21.84 14.12 -4.38
N ALA A 261 20.51 13.99 -4.57
CA ALA A 261 19.90 12.88 -5.29
C ALA A 261 20.49 12.71 -6.70
N ILE A 262 20.59 13.82 -7.45
CA ILE A 262 21.19 13.82 -8.79
C ILE A 262 22.65 13.36 -8.75
N SER A 263 23.43 13.87 -7.79
CA SER A 263 24.84 13.54 -7.65
C SER A 263 25.06 12.07 -7.24
N CYS A 264 24.30 11.58 -6.26
CA CYS A 264 24.36 10.18 -5.84
C CYS A 264 23.96 9.22 -6.96
N MET A 265 22.90 9.54 -7.68
CA MET A 265 22.46 8.71 -8.81
C MET A 265 23.44 8.72 -9.98
N ALA A 266 24.22 9.80 -10.17
CA ALA A 266 25.30 9.82 -11.14
C ALA A 266 26.40 8.77 -10.86
N GLU A 267 26.65 8.45 -9.59
CA GLU A 267 27.60 7.40 -9.17
C GLU A 267 26.95 6.00 -9.18
N LEU A 268 25.67 5.91 -8.79
CA LEU A 268 24.92 4.65 -8.67
C LEU A 268 24.44 4.10 -10.03
N LYS A 269 24.32 4.93 -11.07
CA LYS A 269 23.87 4.52 -12.41
C LYS A 269 24.66 3.37 -13.03
N LYS A 270 25.93 3.18 -12.67
CA LYS A 270 26.76 2.08 -13.17
C LYS A 270 26.26 0.68 -12.78
N TYR A 271 25.39 0.60 -11.78
CA TYR A 271 24.73 -0.63 -11.37
C TYR A 271 23.41 -0.88 -12.12
N ASN A 272 23.08 -0.04 -13.10
CA ASN A 272 21.91 -0.14 -13.96
C ASN A 272 20.60 -0.29 -13.18
N PRO A 273 20.27 0.64 -12.25
CA PRO A 273 19.00 0.59 -11.54
C PRO A 273 17.84 0.90 -12.49
N TRP A 274 16.73 0.19 -12.32
CA TRP A 274 15.50 0.42 -13.08
C TRP A 274 14.78 1.68 -12.62
N TRP A 275 14.70 1.88 -11.27
CA TRP A 275 14.23 3.14 -10.70
C TRP A 275 15.01 3.56 -9.46
N ILE A 276 14.87 4.84 -9.13
CA ILE A 276 15.13 5.40 -7.81
C ILE A 276 13.80 5.78 -7.17
N GLU A 277 13.53 5.27 -5.99
CA GLU A 277 12.34 5.47 -5.20
C GLU A 277 12.58 6.52 -4.13
N GLU A 278 11.59 7.41 -3.94
CA GLU A 278 11.61 8.48 -2.93
C GLU A 278 12.98 9.21 -2.82
N PRO A 279 13.51 9.75 -3.91
CA PRO A 279 14.85 10.35 -3.87
C PRO A 279 14.94 11.60 -2.98
N THR A 280 13.79 12.30 -2.76
CA THR A 280 13.71 13.51 -1.95
C THR A 280 12.35 13.60 -1.25
N SER A 281 12.06 14.70 -0.56
CA SER A 281 10.79 14.90 0.15
C SER A 281 9.56 14.54 -0.71
N PRO A 282 8.59 13.76 -0.20
CA PRO A 282 7.40 13.40 -0.94
C PRO A 282 6.52 14.60 -1.32
N ASP A 283 6.68 15.73 -0.64
CA ASP A 283 5.95 16.97 -0.91
C ASP A 283 6.65 17.87 -1.94
N ASP A 284 7.87 17.54 -2.37
CA ASP A 284 8.64 18.31 -3.37
C ASP A 284 8.41 17.79 -4.80
N ILE A 285 7.26 18.15 -5.36
CA ILE A 285 6.85 17.75 -6.71
C ILE A 285 7.82 18.27 -7.77
N LEU A 286 8.24 19.53 -7.66
CA LEU A 286 9.15 20.14 -8.63
C LEU A 286 10.56 19.57 -8.50
N GLY A 287 10.99 19.23 -7.30
CA GLY A 287 12.24 18.52 -7.05
C GLY A 287 12.24 17.14 -7.70
N HIS A 288 11.18 16.36 -7.53
CA HIS A 288 11.02 15.08 -8.21
C HIS A 288 11.09 15.23 -9.74
N ALA A 289 10.39 16.22 -10.31
CA ALA A 289 10.43 16.47 -11.76
C ALA A 289 11.84 16.84 -12.28
N ARG A 290 12.60 17.60 -11.48
CA ARG A 290 13.99 17.94 -11.78
C ARG A 290 14.90 16.72 -11.70
N ILE A 291 14.72 15.87 -10.68
CA ILE A 291 15.48 14.61 -10.54
C ILE A 291 15.17 13.67 -11.71
N ALA A 292 13.88 13.43 -12.01
CA ALA A 292 13.46 12.55 -13.10
C ALA A 292 14.12 12.93 -14.42
N LYS A 293 14.13 14.22 -14.75
CA LYS A 293 14.83 14.71 -15.95
C LYS A 293 16.34 14.48 -15.92
N ALA A 294 16.98 14.60 -14.76
CA ALA A 294 18.44 14.53 -14.62
C ALA A 294 18.96 13.08 -14.59
N VAL A 295 18.19 12.15 -14.05
CA VAL A 295 18.64 10.75 -13.88
C VAL A 295 18.22 9.83 -15.02
N ALA A 296 17.45 10.33 -16.00
CA ALA A 296 17.01 9.52 -17.15
C ALA A 296 18.18 8.77 -17.80
N PRO A 297 18.02 7.49 -18.20
CA PRO A 297 16.77 6.73 -18.32
C PRO A 297 16.33 5.99 -17.04
N ILE A 298 16.99 6.21 -15.90
CA ILE A 298 16.53 5.65 -14.63
C ILE A 298 15.19 6.30 -14.27
N LYS A 299 14.16 5.49 -14.01
CA LYS A 299 12.83 5.98 -13.66
C LYS A 299 12.82 6.55 -12.24
N VAL A 300 11.94 7.51 -11.96
CA VAL A 300 11.62 7.95 -10.59
C VAL A 300 10.32 7.32 -10.16
N ALA A 301 10.34 6.68 -8.99
CA ALA A 301 9.19 6.07 -8.35
C ALA A 301 8.88 6.78 -7.03
N THR A 302 7.62 7.09 -6.77
CA THR A 302 7.18 7.58 -5.45
C THR A 302 5.68 7.40 -5.27
N GLY A 303 5.23 7.52 -4.00
CA GLY A 303 3.80 7.50 -3.68
C GLY A 303 3.46 6.92 -2.31
N GLU A 304 4.32 6.14 -1.66
CA GLU A 304 4.04 5.55 -0.35
C GLU A 304 3.81 6.62 0.74
N HIS A 305 4.37 7.80 0.58
CA HIS A 305 4.14 8.96 1.45
C HIS A 305 3.24 10.04 0.82
N CYS A 306 2.74 9.84 -0.40
CA CYS A 306 1.76 10.74 -1.01
C CYS A 306 0.45 10.68 -0.27
N GLN A 307 0.03 11.82 0.25
CA GLN A 307 -1.03 11.89 1.25
C GLN A 307 -2.44 11.77 0.67
N ASN A 308 -2.64 12.10 -0.63
CA ASN A 308 -3.96 12.10 -1.25
C ASN A 308 -3.86 12.13 -2.79
N ARG A 309 -5.01 11.94 -3.46
CA ARG A 309 -5.13 11.94 -4.91
C ARG A 309 -4.65 13.22 -5.60
N VAL A 310 -4.72 14.36 -4.89
CA VAL A 310 -4.26 15.65 -5.45
C VAL A 310 -2.74 15.69 -5.58
N MET A 311 -2.00 15.12 -4.63
CA MET A 311 -0.55 14.99 -4.71
C MET A 311 -0.16 14.09 -5.90
N PHE A 312 -0.80 12.93 -6.05
CA PHE A 312 -0.59 12.04 -7.21
C PHE A 312 -0.88 12.75 -8.53
N LYS A 313 -2.00 13.49 -8.60
CA LYS A 313 -2.31 14.32 -9.77
C LYS A 313 -1.15 15.26 -10.14
N GLN A 314 -0.64 15.98 -9.16
CA GLN A 314 0.41 16.97 -9.39
C GLN A 314 1.74 16.32 -9.82
N LEU A 315 2.12 15.19 -9.21
CA LEU A 315 3.29 14.42 -9.60
C LEU A 315 3.19 13.95 -11.06
N MET A 316 2.04 13.42 -11.46
CA MET A 316 1.79 12.97 -12.83
C MET A 316 1.80 14.13 -13.83
N GLN A 317 1.10 15.23 -13.54
CA GLN A 317 1.05 16.41 -14.39
C GLN A 317 2.40 17.10 -14.56
N ALA A 318 3.26 17.07 -13.54
CA ALA A 318 4.60 17.64 -13.58
C ALA A 318 5.63 16.74 -14.29
N GLY A 319 5.27 15.51 -14.69
CA GLY A 319 6.23 14.53 -15.19
C GLY A 319 7.30 14.18 -14.14
N ALA A 320 6.88 14.14 -12.88
CA ALA A 320 7.75 13.95 -11.73
C ALA A 320 8.00 12.47 -11.41
N ILE A 321 7.16 11.58 -11.93
CA ILE A 321 7.24 10.14 -11.72
C ILE A 321 6.99 9.38 -13.03
N GLU A 322 7.70 8.28 -13.21
CA GLU A 322 7.47 7.28 -14.26
C GLU A 322 6.95 5.95 -13.68
N VAL A 323 6.89 5.83 -12.35
CA VAL A 323 6.29 4.71 -11.63
C VAL A 323 5.46 5.26 -10.48
N CYS A 324 4.18 4.90 -10.43
CA CYS A 324 3.26 5.30 -9.37
C CYS A 324 3.23 4.22 -8.27
N GLN A 325 3.55 4.61 -7.04
CA GLN A 325 3.58 3.71 -5.89
C GLN A 325 2.46 4.04 -4.91
N ILE A 326 1.27 3.52 -5.17
CA ILE A 326 0.18 3.61 -4.19
C ILE A 326 0.52 2.86 -2.90
N ASP A 327 -0.01 3.34 -1.79
CA ASP A 327 -0.03 2.63 -0.50
C ASP A 327 -1.48 2.53 -0.01
N SER A 328 -1.91 1.33 0.38
CA SER A 328 -3.30 1.04 0.75
C SER A 328 -3.75 1.75 2.03
N CYS A 329 -2.81 2.21 2.85
CA CYS A 329 -3.04 2.80 4.17
C CYS A 329 -2.74 4.31 4.23
N ARG A 330 -1.99 4.84 3.25
CA ARG A 330 -1.56 6.25 3.26
C ARG A 330 -2.67 7.22 2.85
N VAL A 331 -3.52 6.79 1.93
CA VAL A 331 -4.63 7.58 1.39
C VAL A 331 -5.98 7.16 1.99
N GLY A 332 -7.06 7.80 1.60
CA GLY A 332 -8.41 7.58 2.13
C GLY A 332 -9.08 6.26 1.75
N GLY A 333 -8.33 5.17 1.65
CA GLY A 333 -8.82 3.82 1.38
C GLY A 333 -9.14 3.56 -0.08
N VAL A 334 -9.88 2.47 -0.34
CA VAL A 334 -10.17 1.96 -1.69
C VAL A 334 -10.72 3.03 -2.63
N ASN A 335 -11.64 3.87 -2.18
CA ASN A 335 -12.26 4.91 -3.01
C ASN A 335 -11.23 5.86 -3.63
N GLU A 336 -10.26 6.29 -2.83
CA GLU A 336 -9.22 7.21 -3.31
C GLU A 336 -8.19 6.49 -4.18
N ILE A 337 -7.88 5.23 -3.88
CA ILE A 337 -7.03 4.40 -4.74
C ILE A 337 -7.65 4.22 -6.13
N LEU A 338 -8.96 3.99 -6.25
CA LEU A 338 -9.63 3.90 -7.55
C LEU A 338 -9.40 5.16 -8.39
N ALA A 339 -9.47 6.35 -7.79
CA ALA A 339 -9.18 7.62 -8.48
C ALA A 339 -7.73 7.68 -8.97
N ILE A 340 -6.76 7.26 -8.12
CA ILE A 340 -5.33 7.28 -8.46
C ILE A 340 -5.03 6.28 -9.59
N LEU A 341 -5.62 5.08 -9.57
CA LEU A 341 -5.46 4.09 -10.64
C LEU A 341 -5.97 4.62 -11.98
N LEU A 342 -7.12 5.30 -12.01
CA LEU A 342 -7.65 5.91 -13.24
C LEU A 342 -6.75 7.04 -13.75
N MET A 343 -6.20 7.87 -12.87
CA MET A 343 -5.23 8.90 -13.26
C MET A 343 -3.97 8.26 -13.83
N ALA A 344 -3.38 7.28 -13.13
CA ALA A 344 -2.18 6.58 -13.59
C ALA A 344 -2.39 5.94 -14.97
N ALA A 345 -3.56 5.32 -15.20
CA ALA A 345 -3.91 4.74 -16.50
C ALA A 345 -4.03 5.82 -17.60
N LYS A 346 -4.64 6.97 -17.31
CA LYS A 346 -4.74 8.08 -18.25
C LYS A 346 -3.39 8.69 -18.61
N PHE A 347 -2.47 8.78 -17.65
CA PHE A 347 -1.11 9.28 -17.87
C PHE A 347 -0.13 8.21 -18.36
N GLU A 348 -0.62 6.97 -18.58
CA GLU A 348 0.19 5.82 -19.03
C GLU A 348 1.35 5.48 -18.08
N ILE A 349 1.17 5.75 -16.78
CA ILE A 349 2.16 5.48 -15.73
C ILE A 349 1.86 4.12 -15.09
N PRO A 350 2.81 3.16 -15.10
CA PRO A 350 2.62 1.88 -14.42
C PRO A 350 2.51 2.05 -12.91
N VAL A 351 1.65 1.23 -12.30
CA VAL A 351 1.47 1.20 -10.85
C VAL A 351 2.24 0.02 -10.27
N CYS A 352 3.16 0.31 -9.35
CA CYS A 352 3.98 -0.66 -8.62
C CYS A 352 3.83 -0.37 -7.13
N PRO A 353 2.82 -0.90 -6.43
CA PRO A 353 2.50 -0.51 -5.07
C PRO A 353 3.62 -0.75 -4.07
N HIS A 354 3.71 0.13 -3.07
CA HIS A 354 4.42 -0.10 -1.83
C HIS A 354 3.66 -1.11 -0.96
N ALA A 355 4.39 -2.04 -0.35
CA ALA A 355 3.85 -3.00 0.60
C ALA A 355 4.81 -3.38 1.74
N GLY A 356 5.82 -2.58 1.99
CA GLY A 356 6.83 -2.80 3.04
C GLY A 356 6.28 -2.56 4.44
N GLY A 357 5.28 -3.33 4.89
CA GLY A 357 4.69 -3.17 6.21
C GLY A 357 3.67 -4.25 6.55
N VAL A 358 3.28 -4.31 7.84
CA VAL A 358 2.31 -5.30 8.30
C VAL A 358 0.95 -5.11 7.63
N GLY A 359 0.44 -6.16 6.98
CA GLY A 359 -0.85 -6.17 6.29
C GLY A 359 -0.88 -5.44 4.95
N LEU A 360 0.20 -4.78 4.54
CA LEU A 360 0.23 -4.04 3.28
C LEU A 360 0.25 -4.98 2.06
N CYS A 361 1.00 -6.08 2.12
CA CYS A 361 0.98 -7.10 1.08
C CYS A 361 -0.42 -7.70 0.91
N GLU A 362 -1.10 -7.97 2.02
CA GLU A 362 -2.48 -8.48 2.06
C GLU A 362 -3.45 -7.52 1.38
N TYR A 363 -3.29 -6.22 1.61
CA TYR A 363 -4.14 -5.20 0.99
C TYR A 363 -3.86 -5.00 -0.50
N VAL A 364 -2.60 -4.69 -0.85
CA VAL A 364 -2.28 -4.18 -2.21
C VAL A 364 -2.48 -5.23 -3.29
N GLN A 365 -2.38 -6.53 -2.99
CA GLN A 365 -2.65 -7.58 -3.96
C GLN A 365 -4.04 -7.46 -4.59
N HIS A 366 -5.07 -7.10 -3.80
CA HIS A 366 -6.43 -6.90 -4.30
C HIS A 366 -6.51 -5.72 -5.27
N LEU A 367 -5.86 -4.61 -4.93
CA LEU A 367 -5.88 -3.39 -5.73
C LEU A 367 -5.14 -3.54 -7.05
N SER A 368 -3.97 -4.21 -7.02
CA SER A 368 -3.17 -4.47 -8.22
C SER A 368 -3.85 -5.45 -9.17
N MET A 369 -4.47 -6.50 -8.63
CA MET A 369 -5.24 -7.44 -9.44
C MET A 369 -6.45 -6.76 -10.09
N PHE A 370 -7.16 -5.91 -9.34
CA PHE A 370 -8.24 -5.08 -9.89
C PHE A 370 -7.73 -4.11 -10.97
N ASP A 371 -6.59 -3.42 -10.75
CA ASP A 371 -5.98 -2.55 -11.75
C ASP A 371 -5.74 -3.30 -13.07
N PHE A 372 -5.08 -4.46 -13.01
CA PHE A 372 -4.85 -5.29 -14.18
C PHE A 372 -6.14 -5.75 -14.86
N ILE A 373 -7.14 -6.19 -14.07
CA ILE A 373 -8.38 -6.74 -14.62
C ILE A 373 -9.21 -5.66 -15.29
N ALA A 374 -9.35 -4.49 -14.67
CA ALA A 374 -10.39 -3.54 -15.03
C ALA A 374 -9.86 -2.17 -15.51
N VAL A 375 -8.68 -1.74 -15.07
CA VAL A 375 -8.20 -0.37 -15.31
C VAL A 375 -7.10 -0.35 -16.37
N SER A 376 -5.93 -0.93 -16.09
CA SER A 376 -4.77 -0.89 -16.99
C SER A 376 -4.86 -1.91 -18.14
N GLY A 377 -5.38 -3.09 -17.87
CA GLY A 377 -5.43 -4.20 -18.82
C GLY A 377 -4.05 -4.76 -19.19
N SER A 378 -2.97 -4.36 -18.52
CA SER A 378 -1.58 -4.71 -18.83
C SER A 378 -0.79 -5.02 -17.58
N LEU A 379 0.16 -5.95 -17.69
CA LEU A 379 1.20 -6.22 -16.68
C LEU A 379 2.56 -5.64 -17.06
N GLU A 380 2.65 -4.90 -18.16
CA GLU A 380 3.90 -4.29 -18.60
C GLU A 380 4.40 -3.29 -17.55
N ASP A 381 5.65 -3.48 -17.11
CA ASP A 381 6.31 -2.68 -16.06
C ASP A 381 5.51 -2.58 -14.73
N ARG A 382 4.63 -3.53 -14.44
CA ARG A 382 3.79 -3.59 -13.23
C ARG A 382 4.20 -4.75 -12.35
N ILE A 383 4.58 -4.45 -11.11
CA ILE A 383 5.01 -5.41 -10.09
C ILE A 383 4.53 -4.95 -8.71
N ILE A 384 4.26 -5.88 -7.80
CA ILE A 384 3.88 -5.59 -6.41
C ILE A 384 5.08 -5.82 -5.50
N GLU A 385 5.31 -4.93 -4.53
CA GLU A 385 6.27 -5.16 -3.46
C GLU A 385 5.88 -6.37 -2.62
N TYR A 386 6.88 -7.17 -2.24
CA TYR A 386 6.74 -8.26 -1.30
C TYR A 386 7.83 -8.17 -0.23
N VAL A 387 7.42 -8.30 1.02
CA VAL A 387 8.28 -8.53 2.19
C VAL A 387 7.91 -9.87 2.81
N ASP A 388 8.87 -10.62 3.33
CA ASP A 388 8.75 -12.04 3.67
C ASP A 388 8.37 -12.31 5.14
N HIS A 389 7.79 -11.34 5.84
CA HIS A 389 7.48 -11.45 7.26
C HIS A 389 6.11 -10.89 7.64
N LEU A 390 5.60 -11.29 8.82
CA LEU A 390 4.34 -10.88 9.46
C LEU A 390 3.05 -11.40 8.81
N HIS A 391 3.12 -12.22 7.76
CA HIS A 391 1.95 -12.83 7.11
C HIS A 391 1.24 -13.85 8.00
N GLU A 392 1.98 -14.50 8.90
CA GLU A 392 1.46 -15.51 9.84
C GLU A 392 0.41 -14.95 10.81
N HIS A 393 0.29 -13.64 10.91
CA HIS A 393 -0.67 -12.98 11.79
C HIS A 393 -2.07 -12.87 11.19
N PHE A 394 -2.24 -13.13 9.89
CA PHE A 394 -3.51 -13.03 9.19
C PHE A 394 -4.14 -14.40 8.92
N PHE A 395 -5.48 -14.46 8.81
CA PHE A 395 -6.19 -15.68 8.44
C PHE A 395 -6.05 -16.02 6.96
N ASP A 396 -5.90 -14.99 6.11
CA ASP A 396 -5.74 -15.10 4.66
C ASP A 396 -4.42 -14.43 4.23
N PRO A 397 -3.28 -15.05 4.56
CA PRO A 397 -1.97 -14.50 4.23
C PRO A 397 -1.72 -14.55 2.71
N VAL A 398 -0.86 -13.66 2.24
CA VAL A 398 -0.44 -13.69 0.84
C VAL A 398 0.24 -15.01 0.47
N VAL A 399 0.05 -15.42 -0.77
CA VAL A 399 0.66 -16.63 -1.32
C VAL A 399 1.53 -16.25 -2.52
N ILE A 400 2.84 -16.46 -2.40
CA ILE A 400 3.80 -16.25 -3.48
C ILE A 400 4.13 -17.59 -4.13
N LYS A 401 4.08 -17.63 -5.48
CA LYS A 401 4.56 -18.74 -6.29
C LYS A 401 5.36 -18.21 -7.48
N ASN A 402 6.59 -18.70 -7.65
CA ASN A 402 7.47 -18.31 -8.76
C ASN A 402 7.60 -16.78 -8.92
N GLY A 403 7.77 -16.05 -7.80
CA GLY A 403 7.88 -14.60 -7.78
C GLY A 403 6.59 -13.85 -8.17
N ALA A 404 5.42 -14.46 -7.96
CA ALA A 404 4.13 -13.86 -8.25
C ALA A 404 3.11 -14.06 -7.10
N TYR A 405 2.31 -13.05 -6.83
CA TYR A 405 1.16 -13.10 -5.91
C TYR A 405 0.03 -13.94 -6.54
N MET A 406 -0.38 -14.99 -5.86
CA MET A 406 -1.56 -15.76 -6.26
C MET A 406 -2.83 -15.07 -5.74
N PRO A 407 -3.92 -15.01 -6.55
CA PRO A 407 -5.15 -14.35 -6.14
C PRO A 407 -5.75 -14.95 -4.86
N PRO A 408 -6.04 -14.13 -3.82
CA PRO A 408 -6.76 -14.60 -2.65
C PRO A 408 -8.18 -15.02 -3.04
N SER A 409 -8.69 -16.04 -2.35
CA SER A 409 -10.02 -16.63 -2.60
C SER A 409 -11.00 -16.43 -1.44
N MET A 410 -10.50 -16.08 -0.25
CA MET A 410 -11.38 -15.82 0.89
C MET A 410 -12.12 -14.50 0.72
N ALA A 411 -13.37 -14.46 1.20
CA ALA A 411 -14.16 -13.23 1.19
C ALA A 411 -13.56 -12.18 2.12
N GLY A 412 -13.52 -10.93 1.67
CA GLY A 412 -12.96 -9.81 2.43
C GLY A 412 -11.73 -9.19 1.76
N TYR A 413 -10.95 -8.47 2.56
CA TYR A 413 -9.78 -7.71 2.11
C TYR A 413 -8.46 -8.33 2.62
N SER A 414 -8.50 -9.62 2.98
CA SER A 414 -7.37 -10.44 3.50
C SER A 414 -6.71 -9.90 4.78
N ILE A 415 -7.36 -8.97 5.49
CA ILE A 415 -6.76 -8.20 6.59
C ILE A 415 -7.22 -8.64 7.99
N THR A 416 -7.97 -9.72 8.10
CA THR A 416 -8.44 -10.24 9.38
C THR A 416 -7.29 -10.86 10.16
N MET A 417 -6.80 -10.15 11.19
CA MET A 417 -5.77 -10.67 12.10
C MET A 417 -6.31 -11.78 13.01
N LYS A 418 -5.46 -12.75 13.31
CA LYS A 418 -5.75 -13.82 14.27
C LYS A 418 -5.93 -13.24 15.67
N PRO A 419 -6.91 -13.70 16.48
CA PRO A 419 -7.17 -13.18 17.82
C PRO A 419 -5.95 -13.26 18.75
N LYS A 420 -5.15 -14.33 18.63
CA LYS A 420 -3.91 -14.49 19.39
C LYS A 420 -2.91 -13.40 19.04
N SER A 421 -2.72 -13.07 17.76
CA SER A 421 -1.82 -11.99 17.34
C SER A 421 -2.29 -10.63 17.87
N LEU A 422 -3.59 -10.35 17.80
CA LEU A 422 -4.15 -9.12 18.37
C LEU A 422 -3.95 -9.03 19.90
N ALA A 423 -3.95 -10.14 20.62
CA ALA A 423 -3.70 -10.16 22.05
C ALA A 423 -2.21 -10.00 22.39
N ASP A 424 -1.35 -10.80 21.74
CA ASP A 424 0.06 -10.88 22.07
C ASP A 424 0.82 -9.59 21.72
N TYR A 425 0.44 -8.94 20.60
CA TYR A 425 1.08 -7.72 20.08
C TYR A 425 0.35 -6.42 20.43
N SER A 426 -0.70 -6.48 21.25
CA SER A 426 -1.40 -5.28 21.74
C SER A 426 -0.46 -4.43 22.59
N PHE A 427 -0.23 -3.17 22.18
CA PHE A 427 0.68 -2.27 22.90
C PHE A 427 -0.09 -1.42 23.93
N PRO A 428 0.46 -1.19 25.14
CA PRO A 428 1.72 -1.75 25.67
C PRO A 428 1.53 -3.06 26.47
N ASN A 429 0.32 -3.66 26.49
CA ASN A 429 -0.06 -4.68 27.46
C ASN A 429 0.06 -6.12 26.94
N GLY A 430 0.35 -6.32 25.63
CA GLY A 430 0.55 -7.65 25.05
C GLY A 430 1.79 -8.37 25.60
N MET A 431 1.76 -9.70 25.49
CA MET A 431 2.82 -10.55 26.02
C MET A 431 4.21 -10.21 25.48
N VAL A 432 4.28 -9.81 24.20
CA VAL A 432 5.55 -9.47 23.51
C VAL A 432 6.25 -8.25 24.12
N TRP A 433 5.49 -7.39 24.81
CA TRP A 433 5.97 -6.14 25.41
C TRP A 433 6.22 -6.24 26.94
N GLU A 434 6.09 -7.43 27.54
CA GLU A 434 6.25 -7.60 29.00
C GLU A 434 7.67 -7.28 29.50
N ASP A 435 8.70 -7.64 28.73
CA ASP A 435 10.09 -7.39 29.15
C ASP A 435 10.46 -5.92 29.07
N ASP A 436 9.94 -5.18 28.08
CA ASP A 436 10.17 -3.73 27.96
C ASP A 436 9.52 -2.96 29.12
N ARG A 437 8.41 -3.44 29.66
CA ARG A 437 7.76 -2.86 30.86
C ARG A 437 8.59 -3.03 32.13
N LYS A 438 9.29 -4.17 32.27
CA LYS A 438 10.13 -4.46 33.44
C LYS A 438 11.41 -3.61 33.47
N THR A 439 11.88 -3.16 32.30
CA THR A 439 13.07 -2.33 32.15
C THR A 439 12.77 -0.83 32.33
N ASN A 440 11.52 -0.41 32.15
CA ASN A 440 11.05 0.99 32.24
C ASN A 440 10.31 1.31 33.55
N SER A 441 10.18 0.36 34.47
CA SER A 441 9.60 0.51 35.80
C SER A 441 10.71 0.55 36.88
#